data_2d61b3354714ef2f15301125c8ab5dde
#
_entry.id   2d61b3354714ef2f15301125c8ab5dde
#
_cell.length_a   1.000
_cell.length_b   1.000
_cell.length_c   1.000
_cell.angle_alpha   90.00
_cell.angle_beta   90.00
_cell.angle_gamma   90.00
#
_symmetry.space_group_name_H-M   'P 1'
#
loop_
_entity.id
_entity.type
_entity.pdbx_description
1 polymer ?
#
loop_
_entity_poly.entity_id
_entity_poly.type
_entity_poly.pdbx_seq_one_letter_code
_entity_poly.pdbx_strand_id
1 'polypeptide(L)' 'MKSYMCVICGFVYEEEKGRPEEGIPPGTLWNDVPENWKCPDCGATKADFEMIEI' A
#
# COMPACT_ATOMS: atom_id res chain seq x y z
N MET A 1 -6.65 -8.60 8.23
CA MET A 1 -5.91 -7.38 7.85
C MET A 1 -6.55 -6.78 6.62
N LYS A 2 -6.27 -5.53 6.33
CA LYS A 2 -6.97 -4.79 5.27
C LYS A 2 -6.11 -4.67 4.02
N SER A 3 -6.76 -4.32 2.93
CA SER A 3 -6.08 -4.05 1.66
C SER A 3 -6.40 -2.63 1.22
N TYR A 4 -5.47 -2.01 0.51
CA TYR A 4 -5.59 -0.64 0.01
C TYR A 4 -5.25 -0.62 -1.46
N MET A 5 -6.11 -0.02 -2.27
CA MET A 5 -5.94 0.01 -3.71
C MET A 5 -5.62 1.42 -4.20
N CYS A 6 -4.61 1.51 -5.06
CA CYS A 6 -4.30 2.75 -5.75
C CYS A 6 -5.42 3.06 -6.74
N VAL A 7 -6.08 4.21 -6.60
CA VAL A 7 -7.20 4.57 -7.48
C VAL A 7 -6.73 5.01 -8.86
N ILE A 8 -5.44 5.18 -9.06
CA ILE A 8 -4.88 5.61 -10.33
C ILE A 8 -4.54 4.44 -11.24
N CYS A 9 -3.85 3.42 -10.70
CA CYS A 9 -3.40 2.29 -11.51
C CYS A 9 -3.98 0.94 -11.08
N GLY A 10 -4.66 0.88 -9.92
CA GLY A 10 -5.24 -0.37 -9.42
C GLY A 10 -4.29 -1.26 -8.65
N PHE A 11 -3.08 -0.79 -8.33
CA PHE A 11 -2.16 -1.56 -7.51
C PHE A 11 -2.76 -1.78 -6.12
N VAL A 12 -2.62 -2.99 -5.59
CA VAL A 12 -3.17 -3.34 -4.28
C VAL A 12 -2.04 -3.56 -3.28
N TYR A 13 -2.07 -2.82 -2.17
CA TYR A 13 -1.21 -3.06 -1.02
C TYR A 13 -1.98 -3.89 -0.01
N GLU A 14 -1.46 -5.05 0.34
CA GLU A 14 -2.06 -5.93 1.34
C GLU A 14 -1.23 -5.88 2.62
N GLU A 15 -1.85 -5.46 3.71
CA GLU A 15 -1.16 -5.36 5.00
C GLU A 15 -0.55 -6.70 5.42
N GLU A 16 -1.23 -7.79 5.12
CA GLU A 16 -0.75 -9.12 5.46
C GLU A 16 0.55 -9.48 4.75
N LYS A 17 0.68 -9.06 3.50
CA LYS A 17 1.84 -9.41 2.68
C LYS A 17 2.95 -8.37 2.72
N GLY A 18 2.60 -7.12 2.98
CA GLY A 18 3.55 -6.02 2.92
C GLY A 18 4.16 -5.83 1.53
N ARG A 19 5.30 -5.18 1.51
CA ARG A 19 6.10 -4.99 0.30
C ARG A 19 7.57 -5.08 0.68
N PRO A 20 8.10 -6.29 0.93
CA PRO A 20 9.48 -6.43 1.41
C PRO A 20 10.53 -5.79 0.50
N GLU A 21 10.32 -5.83 -0.81
CA GLU A 21 11.24 -5.20 -1.77
C GLU A 21 11.23 -3.67 -1.67
N GLU A 22 10.21 -3.11 -1.01
CA GLU A 22 10.13 -1.67 -0.76
C GLU A 22 10.50 -1.33 0.69
N GLY A 23 10.99 -2.32 1.43
CA GLY A 23 11.35 -2.12 2.82
C GLY A 23 10.16 -2.17 3.78
N ILE A 24 9.04 -2.71 3.35
CA ILE A 24 7.82 -2.83 4.17
C ILE A 24 7.58 -4.31 4.46
N PRO A 25 7.89 -4.78 5.68
CA PRO A 25 7.74 -6.20 6.00
C PRO A 25 6.28 -6.64 6.05
N PRO A 26 6.01 -7.94 5.85
CA PRO A 26 4.66 -8.47 6.00
C PRO A 26 4.07 -8.14 7.37
N GLY A 27 2.78 -7.81 7.40
CA GLY A 27 2.11 -7.44 8.64
C GLY A 27 2.19 -5.96 8.99
N THR A 28 2.80 -5.14 8.12
CA THR A 28 2.85 -3.70 8.34
C THR A 28 1.49 -3.08 8.07
N LEU A 29 0.92 -2.43 9.08
CA LEU A 29 -0.36 -1.74 8.93
C LEU A 29 -0.19 -0.53 8.03
N TRP A 30 -1.26 -0.16 7.33
CA TRP A 30 -1.23 1.00 6.42
C TRP A 30 -0.74 2.26 7.11
N ASN A 31 -1.17 2.48 8.35
CA ASN A 31 -0.73 3.66 9.11
C ASN A 31 0.76 3.65 9.44
N ASP A 32 1.38 2.48 9.42
CA ASP A 32 2.81 2.33 9.69
C ASP A 32 3.65 2.40 8.42
N VAL A 33 3.02 2.40 7.26
CA VAL A 33 3.72 2.60 5.99
C VAL A 33 4.20 4.05 5.95
N PRO A 34 5.49 4.30 5.60
CA PRO A 34 6.02 5.65 5.56
C PRO A 34 5.18 6.61 4.71
N GLU A 35 5.04 7.85 5.17
CA GLU A 35 4.25 8.84 4.43
C GLU A 35 4.82 9.13 3.05
N ASN A 36 6.13 8.97 2.89
CA ASN A 36 6.78 9.20 1.60
C ASN A 36 6.80 7.97 0.69
N TRP A 37 6.17 6.88 1.13
CA TRP A 37 6.05 5.70 0.27
C TRP A 37 5.13 6.01 -0.91
N LYS A 38 5.49 5.49 -2.06
CA LYS A 38 4.72 5.71 -3.29
C LYS A 38 4.38 4.39 -3.95
N CYS A 39 3.30 4.42 -4.73
CA CYS A 39 2.90 3.26 -5.50
C CYS A 39 4.03 2.83 -6.44
N PRO A 40 4.48 1.57 -6.39
CA PRO A 40 5.58 1.12 -7.25
C PRO A 40 5.23 1.07 -8.73
N ASP A 41 3.93 1.06 -9.05
CA ASP A 41 3.48 0.98 -10.44
C ASP A 41 3.35 2.34 -11.10
N CYS A 42 2.81 3.34 -10.40
CA CYS A 42 2.52 4.64 -11.01
C CYS A 42 3.10 5.83 -10.26
N GLY A 43 3.67 5.61 -9.08
CA GLY A 43 4.25 6.68 -8.29
C GLY A 43 3.25 7.52 -7.52
N ALA A 44 2.01 7.10 -7.42
CA ALA A 44 1.00 7.80 -6.63
C ALA A 44 1.34 7.76 -5.14
N THR A 45 0.92 8.78 -4.41
CA THR A 45 1.15 8.83 -2.96
C THR A 45 0.10 8.02 -2.22
N LYS A 46 0.30 7.86 -0.90
CA LYS A 46 -0.68 7.17 -0.05
C LYS A 46 -2.07 7.81 -0.12
N ALA A 47 -2.13 9.11 -0.38
CA ALA A 47 -3.41 9.82 -0.47
C ALA A 47 -4.28 9.33 -1.63
N ASP A 48 -3.67 8.68 -2.62
CA ASP A 48 -4.39 8.15 -3.78
C ASP A 48 -4.81 6.70 -3.59
N PHE A 49 -4.74 6.19 -2.38
CA PHE A 49 -5.17 4.82 -2.07
C PHE A 49 -6.47 4.84 -1.29
N GLU A 50 -7.32 3.85 -1.56
CA GLU A 50 -8.55 3.65 -0.82
C GLU A 50 -8.55 2.28 -0.17
N MET A 51 -9.09 2.22 1.05
CA MET A 51 -9.23 0.93 1.74
C MET A 51 -10.29 0.09 1.03
N ILE A 52 -9.93 -1.15 0.77
CA ILE A 52 -10.87 -2.14 0.23
C ILE A 52 -10.86 -3.35 1.14
N GLU A 53 -11.99 -4.03 1.24
CA GLU A 53 -12.08 -5.28 1.98
C GLU A 53 -12.24 -6.41 0.99
N ILE A 54 -11.37 -7.38 1.12
CA ILE A 54 -11.37 -8.55 0.26
C ILE A 54 -11.72 -9.78 1.10
#